data_957f4da07ec1cd4328a66b38b0b09e46
#
_entry.id   957f4da07ec1cd4328a66b38b0b09e46
#
_cell.length_a   1.000
_cell.length_b   1.000
_cell.length_c   1.000
_cell.angle_alpha   90.00
_cell.angle_beta   90.00
_cell.angle_gamma   90.00
#
_symmetry.space_group_name_H-M   'P 1'
#
loop_
_entity.id
_entity.type
_entity.pdbx_description
1 polymer ?
#
loop_
_entity_poly.entity_id
_entity_poly.type
_entity_poly.pdbx_seq_one_letter_code
_entity_poly.pdbx_strand_id
1 'polypeptide(L)'
;MMGGTISVESEEGKGREYTVSIPFKVLGNSAKYEVVPQLQGVRVLVADDDSDTAISVSRMVQEIGMRSEWTLSGKEAVLRTRVAVEQGDEFGAYIIDWMMPDLNGIETVRRIRKLIGESKPIIILTAYDWADIEQEAREAGVTAFCSKPLFMSELRDVLSQPYRVKKEETPAAPYRFEGKKVLLVEDNLLKQEIAQAVLQDAGFTVDTADDGDVAVERLQDSKQGEFDLVLMDIQMPKMDGYAATRQIRTLPSDVANVPIVAMTANAFEEDKQKTIRAGMNAHIAKPIEAGRLMETLSHILT
;
A
#
# COMPACT_ATOMS: atom_id res chain seq x y z
N MET A 1 -5.20 24.18 -12.16
CA MET A 1 -6.50 24.58 -11.60
C MET A 1 -7.55 23.61 -12.13
N MET A 2 -8.42 23.08 -11.25
CA MET A 2 -9.40 22.03 -11.62
C MET A 2 -10.68 22.60 -12.29
N GLY A 3 -10.77 23.91 -12.55
CA GLY A 3 -11.90 24.54 -13.23
C GLY A 3 -13.22 24.53 -12.44
N GLY A 4 -13.15 24.31 -11.15
CA GLY A 4 -14.32 24.30 -10.27
C GLY A 4 -14.68 25.67 -9.72
N THR A 5 -15.81 25.74 -9.00
CA THR A 5 -16.31 26.92 -8.31
C THR A 5 -16.53 26.63 -6.83
N ILE A 6 -16.37 27.66 -5.99
CA ILE A 6 -16.76 27.65 -4.60
C ILE A 6 -17.72 28.79 -4.34
N SER A 7 -18.82 28.50 -3.66
CA SER A 7 -19.78 29.53 -3.19
C SER A 7 -19.99 29.36 -1.69
N VAL A 8 -20.36 30.45 -1.03
CA VAL A 8 -20.68 30.47 0.38
C VAL A 8 -22.01 31.21 0.58
N GLU A 9 -22.93 30.61 1.30
CA GLU A 9 -24.15 31.21 1.79
C GLU A 9 -24.04 31.32 3.30
N SER A 10 -24.41 32.47 3.85
CA SER A 10 -24.32 32.74 5.29
C SER A 10 -25.57 33.47 5.74
N GLU A 11 -26.19 32.92 6.80
CA GLU A 11 -27.35 33.57 7.46
C GLU A 11 -27.05 33.73 8.95
N GLU A 12 -27.22 34.94 9.44
CA GLU A 12 -26.95 35.26 10.86
C GLU A 12 -27.82 34.39 11.79
N GLY A 13 -27.16 33.67 12.73
CA GLY A 13 -27.82 32.75 13.62
C GLY A 13 -28.06 31.32 13.07
N LYS A 14 -27.84 31.07 11.77
CA LYS A 14 -28.02 29.75 11.13
C LYS A 14 -26.71 29.11 10.67
N GLY A 15 -25.62 29.90 10.62
CA GLY A 15 -24.31 29.38 10.22
C GLY A 15 -23.92 29.72 8.77
N ARG A 16 -22.99 28.93 8.22
CA ARG A 16 -22.47 29.14 6.85
C ARG A 16 -22.47 27.81 6.11
N GLU A 17 -22.91 27.83 4.87
CA GLU A 17 -22.84 26.70 3.95
C GLU A 17 -21.81 27.00 2.85
N TYR A 18 -20.88 26.08 2.65
CA TYR A 18 -19.89 26.14 1.57
C TYR A 18 -20.22 25.09 0.53
N THR A 19 -20.46 25.52 -0.69
CA THR A 19 -20.68 24.62 -1.83
C THR A 19 -19.46 24.63 -2.74
N VAL A 20 -18.84 23.46 -2.94
CA VAL A 20 -17.72 23.29 -3.86
C VAL A 20 -18.17 22.42 -5.03
N SER A 21 -18.08 22.95 -6.25
CA SER A 21 -18.39 22.22 -7.49
C SER A 21 -17.12 22.03 -8.30
N ILE A 22 -16.72 20.78 -8.54
CA ILE A 22 -15.54 20.44 -9.33
C ILE A 22 -15.97 19.58 -10.52
N PRO A 23 -15.77 20.03 -11.77
CA PRO A 23 -16.05 19.21 -12.94
C PRO A 23 -14.98 18.13 -13.10
N PHE A 24 -15.39 16.86 -13.10
CA PHE A 24 -14.53 15.74 -13.43
C PHE A 24 -14.85 15.23 -14.83
N LYS A 25 -13.79 14.96 -15.61
CA LYS A 25 -13.95 14.29 -16.89
C LYS A 25 -14.13 12.80 -16.62
N VAL A 26 -15.34 12.29 -16.86
CA VAL A 26 -15.59 10.84 -16.79
C VAL A 26 -14.84 10.19 -17.94
N LEU A 27 -13.78 9.46 -17.63
CA LEU A 27 -13.13 8.60 -18.62
C LEU A 27 -14.09 7.45 -18.92
N GLY A 28 -14.62 7.44 -20.14
CA GLY A 28 -15.53 6.40 -20.61
C GLY A 28 -14.80 5.04 -20.62
N ASN A 29 -15.25 4.19 -19.81
CA ASN A 29 -14.94 2.89 -19.28
C ASN A 29 -14.53 3.06 -17.82
N SER A 30 -15.54 3.06 -16.92
CA SER A 30 -15.30 2.55 -15.58
C SER A 30 -14.59 1.22 -15.80
N ALA A 31 -13.32 1.14 -15.40
CA ALA A 31 -12.66 -0.15 -15.30
C ALA A 31 -13.65 -1.01 -14.50
N LYS A 32 -14.31 -1.97 -15.19
CA LYS A 32 -15.09 -2.99 -14.51
C LYS A 32 -14.05 -3.65 -13.64
N TYR A 33 -14.08 -3.33 -12.36
CA TYR A 33 -13.20 -3.95 -11.41
C TYR A 33 -13.30 -5.45 -11.64
N GLU A 34 -12.17 -6.07 -11.93
CA GLU A 34 -12.14 -7.49 -12.22
C GLU A 34 -12.81 -8.23 -11.06
N VAL A 35 -13.89 -8.91 -11.36
CA VAL A 35 -14.66 -9.62 -10.34
C VAL A 35 -13.76 -10.72 -9.80
N VAL A 36 -13.50 -10.73 -8.51
CA VAL A 36 -12.79 -11.82 -7.85
C VAL A 36 -13.81 -12.86 -7.44
N PRO A 37 -13.97 -13.96 -8.20
CA PRO A 37 -15.07 -14.92 -7.99
C PRO A 37 -15.09 -15.50 -6.57
N GLN A 38 -13.91 -15.63 -5.96
CA GLN A 38 -13.75 -16.19 -4.62
C GLN A 38 -14.29 -15.29 -3.50
N LEU A 39 -14.48 -14.00 -3.78
CA LEU A 39 -15.03 -13.04 -2.81
C LEU A 39 -16.58 -12.99 -2.88
N GLN A 40 -17.18 -13.54 -3.94
CA GLN A 40 -18.61 -13.45 -4.14
C GLN A 40 -19.39 -14.16 -3.03
N GLY A 41 -20.27 -13.39 -2.36
CA GLY A 41 -21.13 -13.89 -1.29
C GLY A 41 -20.42 -14.18 0.05
N VAL A 42 -19.11 -13.97 0.17
CA VAL A 42 -18.38 -14.09 1.44
C VAL A 42 -18.92 -13.07 2.43
N ARG A 43 -19.20 -13.50 3.66
CA ARG A 43 -19.68 -12.61 4.74
C ARG A 43 -18.50 -11.83 5.35
N VAL A 44 -18.68 -10.53 5.54
CA VAL A 44 -17.71 -9.64 6.17
C VAL A 44 -18.35 -8.90 7.32
N LEU A 45 -17.68 -8.83 8.46
CA LEU A 45 -18.08 -8.00 9.59
C LEU A 45 -17.21 -6.75 9.63
N VAL A 46 -17.87 -5.59 9.59
CA VAL A 46 -17.23 -4.27 9.76
C VAL A 46 -17.53 -3.76 11.17
N ALA A 47 -16.51 -3.35 11.90
CA ALA A 47 -16.64 -2.73 13.24
C ALA A 47 -15.92 -1.39 13.25
N ASP A 48 -16.67 -0.31 13.44
CA ASP A 48 -16.16 1.06 13.49
C ASP A 48 -17.14 1.89 14.36
N ASP A 49 -16.67 2.67 15.31
CA ASP A 49 -17.55 3.45 16.21
C ASP A 49 -18.19 4.65 15.50
N ASP A 50 -17.64 5.07 14.36
CA ASP A 50 -18.27 6.05 13.47
C ASP A 50 -19.23 5.34 12.49
N SER A 51 -20.52 5.68 12.62
CA SER A 51 -21.59 5.07 11.80
C SER A 51 -21.43 5.36 10.32
N ASP A 52 -20.94 6.54 9.93
CA ASP A 52 -20.81 6.93 8.52
C ASP A 52 -19.65 6.16 7.88
N THR A 53 -18.57 5.98 8.61
CA THR A 53 -17.44 5.13 8.20
C THR A 53 -17.87 3.67 8.08
N ALA A 54 -18.53 3.10 9.10
CA ALA A 54 -19.00 1.72 9.09
C ALA A 54 -19.91 1.42 7.89
N ILE A 55 -20.87 2.32 7.61
CA ILE A 55 -21.80 2.20 6.48
C ILE A 55 -21.06 2.35 5.15
N SER A 56 -20.12 3.31 5.04
CA SER A 56 -19.33 3.53 3.82
C SER A 56 -18.48 2.32 3.48
N VAL A 57 -17.75 1.77 4.44
CA VAL A 57 -16.93 0.57 4.27
C VAL A 57 -17.81 -0.64 3.93
N SER A 58 -18.96 -0.78 4.61
CA SER A 58 -19.93 -1.84 4.31
C SER A 58 -20.43 -1.78 2.86
N ARG A 59 -20.70 -0.58 2.32
CA ARG A 59 -21.09 -0.42 0.91
C ARG A 59 -19.95 -0.78 -0.03
N MET A 60 -18.72 -0.38 0.26
CA MET A 60 -17.55 -0.78 -0.54
C MET A 60 -17.40 -2.30 -0.61
N VAL A 61 -17.57 -2.99 0.52
CA VAL A 61 -17.56 -4.46 0.60
C VAL A 61 -18.65 -5.09 -0.28
N GLN A 62 -19.86 -4.50 -0.28
CA GLN A 62 -20.97 -4.96 -1.14
C GLN A 62 -20.69 -4.73 -2.63
N GLU A 63 -20.07 -3.63 -3.01
CA GLU A 63 -19.68 -3.34 -4.39
C GLU A 63 -18.62 -4.32 -4.92
N ILE A 64 -17.78 -4.89 -4.05
CA ILE A 64 -16.86 -5.99 -4.38
C ILE A 64 -17.61 -7.32 -4.63
N GLY A 65 -18.90 -7.43 -4.19
CA GLY A 65 -19.74 -8.62 -4.32
C GLY A 65 -19.79 -9.48 -3.06
N MET A 66 -19.28 -8.99 -1.94
CA MET A 66 -19.34 -9.66 -0.64
C MET A 66 -20.64 -9.30 0.11
N ARG A 67 -20.98 -10.03 1.16
CA ARG A 67 -22.10 -9.72 2.06
C ARG A 67 -21.55 -9.07 3.32
N SER A 68 -21.85 -7.81 3.57
CA SER A 68 -21.36 -7.09 4.73
C SER A 68 -22.43 -6.91 5.80
N GLU A 69 -22.01 -7.05 7.03
CA GLU A 69 -22.70 -6.59 8.23
C GLU A 69 -21.79 -5.58 8.95
N TRP A 70 -22.37 -4.65 9.67
CA TRP A 70 -21.60 -3.68 10.43
C TRP A 70 -22.09 -3.51 11.86
N THR A 71 -21.23 -3.05 12.74
CA THR A 71 -21.49 -2.74 14.13
C THR A 71 -20.65 -1.55 14.58
N LEU A 72 -21.09 -0.86 15.61
CA LEU A 72 -20.41 0.32 16.18
C LEU A 72 -19.57 -0.01 17.42
N SER A 73 -19.33 -1.30 17.70
CA SER A 73 -18.76 -1.75 18.96
C SER A 73 -17.88 -2.98 18.77
N GLY A 74 -16.66 -2.95 19.33
CA GLY A 74 -15.78 -4.11 19.36
C GLY A 74 -16.37 -5.27 20.17
N LYS A 75 -17.07 -4.99 21.28
CA LYS A 75 -17.76 -6.02 22.07
C LYS A 75 -18.87 -6.70 21.27
N GLU A 76 -19.65 -5.92 20.52
CA GLU A 76 -20.69 -6.46 19.66
C GLU A 76 -20.09 -7.27 18.51
N ALA A 77 -18.97 -6.85 17.93
CA ALA A 77 -18.26 -7.61 16.91
C ALA A 77 -17.87 -9.01 17.41
N VAL A 78 -17.31 -9.08 18.63
CA VAL A 78 -16.99 -10.37 19.27
C VAL A 78 -18.25 -11.23 19.50
N LEU A 79 -19.35 -10.62 19.96
CA LEU A 79 -20.61 -11.32 20.19
C LEU A 79 -21.18 -11.87 18.87
N ARG A 80 -21.26 -11.07 17.82
CA ARG A 80 -21.73 -11.49 16.50
C ARG A 80 -20.88 -12.61 15.91
N THR A 81 -19.56 -12.52 16.10
CA THR A 81 -18.63 -13.59 15.69
C THR A 81 -18.98 -14.91 16.40
N ARG A 82 -19.19 -14.88 17.71
CA ARG A 82 -19.57 -16.07 18.48
C ARG A 82 -20.85 -16.68 17.95
N VAL A 83 -21.89 -15.88 17.75
CA VAL A 83 -23.17 -16.36 17.23
C VAL A 83 -23.01 -16.96 15.83
N ALA A 84 -22.22 -16.32 14.96
CA ALA A 84 -21.95 -16.82 13.62
C ALA A 84 -21.24 -18.19 13.63
N VAL A 85 -20.28 -18.38 14.53
CA VAL A 85 -19.59 -19.67 14.74
C VAL A 85 -20.57 -20.74 15.26
N GLU A 86 -21.41 -20.42 16.25
CA GLU A 86 -22.40 -21.34 16.80
C GLU A 86 -23.45 -21.76 15.78
N GLN A 87 -23.77 -20.88 14.85
CA GLN A 87 -24.75 -21.15 13.76
C GLN A 87 -24.13 -21.82 12.53
N GLY A 88 -22.81 -21.95 12.46
CA GLY A 88 -22.12 -22.48 11.29
C GLY A 88 -22.16 -21.58 10.05
N ASP A 89 -22.48 -20.27 10.22
CA ASP A 89 -22.47 -19.25 9.16
C ASP A 89 -21.43 -18.16 9.52
N GLU A 90 -20.17 -18.58 9.54
CA GLU A 90 -19.05 -17.76 9.94
C GLU A 90 -18.77 -16.58 8.98
N PHE A 91 -18.23 -15.51 9.53
CA PHE A 91 -17.65 -14.45 8.71
C PHE A 91 -16.36 -14.95 8.04
N GLY A 92 -16.21 -14.66 6.76
CA GLY A 92 -15.04 -14.99 5.97
C GLY A 92 -13.94 -13.93 6.06
N ALA A 93 -14.26 -12.69 6.51
CA ALA A 93 -13.30 -11.61 6.75
C ALA A 93 -13.84 -10.62 7.78
N TYR A 94 -12.91 -9.84 8.37
CA TYR A 94 -13.22 -8.81 9.36
C TYR A 94 -12.49 -7.52 9.00
N ILE A 95 -13.17 -6.37 9.16
CA ILE A 95 -12.61 -5.03 9.01
C ILE A 95 -12.92 -4.30 10.32
N ILE A 96 -11.88 -3.93 11.06
CA ILE A 96 -12.02 -3.46 12.44
C ILE A 96 -11.29 -2.14 12.58
N ASP A 97 -11.99 -1.12 13.09
CA ASP A 97 -11.34 0.14 13.44
C ASP A 97 -10.36 -0.03 14.60
N TRP A 98 -9.25 0.69 14.49
CA TRP A 98 -8.22 0.69 15.52
C TRP A 98 -8.73 1.26 16.85
N MET A 99 -9.42 2.41 16.80
CA MET A 99 -9.80 3.19 17.96
C MET A 99 -11.30 3.16 18.21
N MET A 100 -11.76 2.16 18.97
CA MET A 100 -13.13 2.09 19.45
C MET A 100 -13.19 2.29 20.97
N PRO A 101 -14.15 3.05 21.51
CA PRO A 101 -14.17 3.45 22.92
C PRO A 101 -14.48 2.30 23.90
N ASP A 102 -15.21 1.27 23.46
CA ASP A 102 -15.65 0.17 24.31
C ASP A 102 -14.66 -0.99 24.38
N LEU A 103 -13.98 -1.27 23.27
CA LEU A 103 -12.96 -2.27 23.13
C LEU A 103 -12.10 -1.91 21.91
N ASN A 104 -10.81 -1.61 22.13
CA ASN A 104 -9.92 -1.23 21.05
C ASN A 104 -9.76 -2.34 20.00
N GLY A 105 -9.30 -1.96 18.82
CA GLY A 105 -9.18 -2.88 17.67
C GLY A 105 -8.34 -4.11 17.97
N ILE A 106 -7.16 -3.97 18.59
CA ILE A 106 -6.26 -5.11 18.90
C ILE A 106 -6.92 -6.09 19.87
N GLU A 107 -7.53 -5.60 20.94
CA GLU A 107 -8.18 -6.48 21.90
C GLU A 107 -9.43 -7.16 21.28
N THR A 108 -10.12 -6.46 20.38
CA THR A 108 -11.21 -7.04 19.57
C THR A 108 -10.69 -8.19 18.72
N VAL A 109 -9.57 -7.98 18.00
CA VAL A 109 -8.91 -9.02 17.19
C VAL A 109 -8.53 -10.22 18.05
N ARG A 110 -7.83 -10.01 19.18
CA ARG A 110 -7.44 -11.10 20.09
C ARG A 110 -8.64 -11.96 20.53
N ARG A 111 -9.78 -11.34 20.81
CA ARG A 111 -11.00 -12.06 21.21
C ARG A 111 -11.65 -12.79 20.04
N ILE A 112 -11.68 -12.18 18.87
CA ILE A 112 -12.19 -12.83 17.66
C ILE A 112 -11.30 -14.02 17.29
N ARG A 113 -9.97 -13.90 17.33
CA ARG A 113 -9.03 -14.99 17.06
C ARG A 113 -9.23 -16.22 17.96
N LYS A 114 -9.58 -16.01 19.22
CA LYS A 114 -9.93 -17.12 20.13
C LYS A 114 -11.16 -17.91 19.70
N LEU A 115 -12.04 -17.32 18.88
CA LEU A 115 -13.25 -17.95 18.37
C LEU A 115 -13.05 -18.63 17.00
N ILE A 116 -12.25 -18.00 16.11
CA ILE A 116 -12.14 -18.42 14.71
C ILE A 116 -10.76 -18.96 14.32
N GLY A 117 -9.75 -18.88 15.20
CA GLY A 117 -8.35 -19.24 14.87
C GLY A 117 -7.71 -18.28 13.86
N GLU A 118 -6.70 -18.75 13.11
CA GLU A 118 -5.84 -17.93 12.24
C GLU A 118 -6.34 -17.87 10.77
N SER A 119 -7.34 -18.63 10.40
CA SER A 119 -7.67 -18.92 8.99
C SER A 119 -8.36 -17.78 8.23
N LYS A 120 -8.97 -16.83 8.93
CA LYS A 120 -9.75 -15.76 8.30
C LYS A 120 -8.98 -14.43 8.33
N PRO A 121 -8.99 -13.63 7.25
CA PRO A 121 -8.34 -12.31 7.27
C PRO A 121 -9.04 -11.35 8.24
N ILE A 122 -8.22 -10.65 9.04
CA ILE A 122 -8.65 -9.54 9.88
C ILE A 122 -7.82 -8.32 9.50
N ILE A 123 -8.51 -7.27 9.06
CA ILE A 123 -7.96 -6.01 8.58
C ILE A 123 -8.21 -4.93 9.63
N ILE A 124 -7.19 -4.18 10.00
CA ILE A 124 -7.33 -2.99 10.86
C ILE A 124 -7.41 -1.73 10.00
N LEU A 125 -8.41 -0.88 10.27
CA LEU A 125 -8.48 0.48 9.74
C LEU A 125 -7.85 1.44 10.74
N THR A 126 -6.97 2.33 10.28
CA THR A 126 -6.31 3.32 11.14
C THR A 126 -6.15 4.67 10.44
N ALA A 127 -6.31 5.77 11.21
CA ALA A 127 -6.02 7.12 10.76
C ALA A 127 -4.56 7.54 11.05
N TYR A 128 -3.80 6.72 11.76
CA TYR A 128 -2.44 7.00 12.23
C TYR A 128 -1.42 6.10 11.52
N ASP A 129 -0.15 6.52 11.59
CA ASP A 129 0.95 5.65 11.20
C ASP A 129 0.96 4.42 12.12
N TRP A 130 0.83 3.25 11.53
CA TRP A 130 0.71 1.97 12.24
C TRP A 130 2.07 1.33 12.56
N ALA A 131 3.19 1.99 12.17
CA ALA A 131 4.53 1.47 12.40
C ALA A 131 4.80 1.16 13.89
N ASP A 132 4.30 2.02 14.79
CA ASP A 132 4.51 1.86 16.25
C ASP A 132 3.72 0.69 16.85
N ILE A 133 2.68 0.22 16.17
CA ILE A 133 1.74 -0.79 16.67
C ILE A 133 1.74 -2.07 15.84
N GLU A 134 2.50 -2.10 14.75
CA GLU A 134 2.51 -3.21 13.80
C GLU A 134 2.85 -4.53 14.48
N GLN A 135 3.88 -4.54 15.32
CA GLN A 135 4.31 -5.76 15.98
C GLN A 135 3.21 -6.30 16.91
N GLU A 136 2.62 -5.45 17.76
CA GLU A 136 1.55 -5.86 18.68
C GLU A 136 0.30 -6.35 17.92
N ALA A 137 -0.04 -5.69 16.83
CA ALA A 137 -1.19 -6.06 16.01
C ALA A 137 -0.97 -7.39 15.27
N ARG A 138 0.23 -7.63 14.75
CA ARG A 138 0.58 -8.92 14.14
C ARG A 138 0.57 -10.05 15.15
N GLU A 139 1.10 -9.84 16.35
CA GLU A 139 1.03 -10.80 17.46
C GLU A 139 -0.42 -11.08 17.89
N ALA A 140 -1.31 -10.10 17.75
CA ALA A 140 -2.75 -10.27 17.99
C ALA A 140 -3.46 -11.06 16.87
N GLY A 141 -2.80 -11.25 15.71
CA GLY A 141 -3.33 -11.98 14.56
C GLY A 141 -3.98 -11.07 13.50
N VAL A 142 -3.61 -9.78 13.44
CA VAL A 142 -3.98 -8.89 12.35
C VAL A 142 -3.30 -9.37 11.06
N THR A 143 -4.07 -9.43 9.97
CA THR A 143 -3.58 -9.92 8.68
C THR A 143 -3.08 -8.77 7.80
N ALA A 144 -3.75 -7.62 7.87
CA ALA A 144 -3.42 -6.44 7.07
C ALA A 144 -3.89 -5.15 7.74
N PHE A 145 -3.34 -4.03 7.26
CA PHE A 145 -3.71 -2.68 7.65
C PHE A 145 -4.20 -1.90 6.44
N CYS A 146 -5.17 -1.02 6.64
CA CYS A 146 -5.59 -0.03 5.66
C CYS A 146 -5.67 1.34 6.32
N SER A 147 -5.24 2.37 5.60
CA SER A 147 -5.31 3.75 6.09
C SER A 147 -6.71 4.35 5.88
N LYS A 148 -7.13 5.22 6.80
CA LYS A 148 -8.27 6.13 6.58
C LYS A 148 -7.75 7.44 5.93
N PRO A 149 -8.38 7.94 4.86
CA PRO A 149 -9.58 7.47 4.19
C PRO A 149 -9.34 6.20 3.35
N LEU A 150 -10.22 5.22 3.48
CA LEU A 150 -10.12 3.95 2.78
C LEU A 150 -10.54 4.09 1.30
N PHE A 151 -9.76 3.51 0.39
CA PHE A 151 -10.08 3.46 -1.03
C PHE A 151 -10.52 2.05 -1.47
N MET A 152 -11.46 2.01 -2.41
CA MET A 152 -12.01 0.76 -2.96
C MET A 152 -10.92 -0.17 -3.52
N SER A 153 -9.92 0.38 -4.20
CA SER A 153 -8.80 -0.39 -4.75
C SER A 153 -7.98 -1.07 -3.67
N GLU A 154 -7.65 -0.35 -2.60
CA GLU A 154 -6.88 -0.86 -1.46
C GLU A 154 -7.65 -1.97 -0.73
N LEU A 155 -8.91 -1.71 -0.40
CA LEU A 155 -9.77 -2.69 0.26
C LEU A 155 -9.89 -3.98 -0.55
N ARG A 156 -10.12 -3.87 -1.86
CA ARG A 156 -10.22 -5.02 -2.75
C ARG A 156 -8.90 -5.79 -2.81
N ASP A 157 -7.78 -5.10 -2.93
CA ASP A 157 -6.48 -5.75 -3.00
C ASP A 157 -6.16 -6.53 -1.74
N VAL A 158 -6.41 -5.96 -0.57
CA VAL A 158 -6.20 -6.62 0.73
C VAL A 158 -7.15 -7.81 0.91
N LEU A 159 -8.44 -7.66 0.61
CA LEU A 159 -9.42 -8.74 0.70
C LEU A 159 -9.16 -9.88 -0.30
N SER A 160 -8.54 -9.58 -1.44
CA SER A 160 -8.21 -10.56 -2.48
C SER A 160 -6.95 -11.37 -2.16
N GLN A 161 -6.03 -10.84 -1.34
CA GLN A 161 -4.75 -11.49 -1.04
C GLN A 161 -4.87 -12.98 -0.63
N PRO A 162 -5.78 -13.38 0.30
CA PRO A 162 -5.91 -14.78 0.71
C PRO A 162 -6.44 -15.69 -0.41
N TYR A 163 -7.13 -15.12 -1.40
CA TYR A 163 -7.78 -15.83 -2.51
C TYR A 163 -7.04 -15.68 -3.83
N ARG A 164 -6.10 -14.76 -3.91
CA ARG A 164 -5.12 -14.84 -4.99
C ARG A 164 -4.53 -16.22 -4.84
N VAL A 165 -4.94 -17.14 -5.75
CA VAL A 165 -4.22 -18.39 -5.92
C VAL A 165 -2.77 -17.95 -5.79
N LYS A 166 -2.05 -18.41 -4.75
CA LYS A 166 -0.62 -18.52 -4.87
C LYS A 166 -0.51 -19.24 -6.21
N LYS A 167 -0.28 -18.50 -7.32
CA LYS A 167 0.44 -19.12 -8.41
C LYS A 167 1.50 -19.83 -7.64
N GLU A 168 1.38 -21.18 -7.58
CA GLU A 168 2.44 -21.94 -6.99
C GLU A 168 3.66 -21.17 -7.43
N GLU A 169 4.32 -20.54 -6.47
CA GLU A 169 5.67 -20.21 -6.69
C GLU A 169 6.25 -21.58 -7.01
N THR A 170 6.07 -21.97 -8.28
CA THR A 170 7.08 -22.79 -8.91
C THR A 170 8.30 -22.03 -8.46
N PRO A 171 9.16 -22.58 -7.59
CA PRO A 171 10.33 -21.84 -7.14
C PRO A 171 10.93 -21.34 -8.44
N ALA A 172 10.56 -20.11 -8.81
CA ALA A 172 11.08 -19.43 -9.98
C ALA A 172 12.55 -19.53 -9.67
N ALA A 173 13.29 -20.16 -10.54
CA ALA A 173 14.70 -20.43 -10.35
C ALA A 173 15.23 -19.15 -9.72
N PRO A 174 15.78 -19.18 -8.51
CA PRO A 174 15.91 -18.01 -7.65
C PRO A 174 16.50 -16.91 -8.52
N TYR A 175 15.75 -15.79 -8.67
CA TYR A 175 16.24 -14.68 -9.48
C TYR A 175 17.65 -14.38 -9.01
N ARG A 176 18.63 -14.69 -9.83
CA ARG A 176 20.04 -14.50 -9.51
C ARG A 176 20.57 -13.39 -10.37
N PHE A 177 20.98 -12.32 -9.72
CA PHE A 177 21.54 -11.14 -10.34
C PHE A 177 23.05 -11.07 -10.12
N GLU A 178 23.73 -12.23 -10.19
CA GLU A 178 25.18 -12.31 -10.01
C GLU A 178 25.90 -11.42 -11.03
N GLY A 179 26.82 -10.60 -10.54
CA GLY A 179 27.57 -9.65 -11.36
C GLY A 179 26.84 -8.35 -11.69
N LYS A 180 25.60 -8.19 -11.25
CA LYS A 180 24.85 -6.94 -11.37
C LYS A 180 25.11 -6.03 -10.17
N LYS A 181 25.26 -4.72 -10.43
CA LYS A 181 25.50 -3.71 -9.40
C LYS A 181 24.34 -2.73 -9.33
N VAL A 182 23.80 -2.53 -8.14
CA VAL A 182 22.70 -1.61 -7.86
C VAL A 182 23.13 -0.49 -6.93
N LEU A 183 22.69 0.74 -7.23
CA LEU A 183 22.75 1.87 -6.30
C LEU A 183 21.42 1.96 -5.54
N LEU A 184 21.45 1.71 -4.25
CA LEU A 184 20.30 1.83 -3.36
C LEU A 184 20.31 3.20 -2.69
N VAL A 185 19.26 3.99 -2.92
CA VAL A 185 19.11 5.35 -2.39
C VAL A 185 17.95 5.37 -1.39
N GLU A 186 18.26 5.51 -0.12
CA GLU A 186 17.31 5.49 1.01
C GLU A 186 17.90 6.29 2.17
N ASP A 187 17.18 7.25 2.72
CA ASP A 187 17.63 8.13 3.81
C ASP A 187 17.57 7.48 5.19
N ASN A 188 16.74 6.46 5.36
CA ASN A 188 16.59 5.74 6.61
C ASN A 188 17.54 4.53 6.67
N LEU A 189 18.56 4.60 7.54
CA LEU A 189 19.60 3.57 7.68
C LEU A 189 19.02 2.16 7.90
N LEU A 190 17.99 2.01 8.73
CA LEU A 190 17.40 0.69 8.99
C LEU A 190 16.71 0.13 7.74
N LYS A 191 15.96 0.96 7.00
CA LYS A 191 15.33 0.56 5.73
C LYS A 191 16.37 0.24 4.68
N GLN A 192 17.47 1.01 4.64
CA GLN A 192 18.60 0.81 3.75
C GLN A 192 19.26 -0.55 4.01
N GLU A 193 19.56 -0.88 5.28
CA GLU A 193 20.13 -2.18 5.67
C GLU A 193 19.24 -3.36 5.30
N ILE A 194 17.92 -3.25 5.52
CA ILE A 194 16.96 -4.30 5.16
C ILE A 194 16.92 -4.51 3.64
N ALA A 195 16.80 -3.43 2.87
CA ALA A 195 16.76 -3.51 1.41
C ALA A 195 18.08 -4.03 0.84
N GLN A 196 19.21 -3.61 1.42
CA GLN A 196 20.54 -4.08 1.05
C GLN A 196 20.68 -5.59 1.27
N ALA A 197 20.24 -6.11 2.42
CA ALA A 197 20.29 -7.53 2.71
C ALA A 197 19.48 -8.35 1.70
N VAL A 198 18.26 -7.91 1.35
CA VAL A 198 17.38 -8.56 0.35
C VAL A 198 18.03 -8.58 -1.04
N LEU A 199 18.67 -7.49 -1.45
CA LEU A 199 19.34 -7.38 -2.75
C LEU A 199 20.61 -8.24 -2.81
N GLN A 200 21.40 -8.27 -1.73
CA GLN A 200 22.61 -9.10 -1.64
C GLN A 200 22.27 -10.60 -1.66
N ASP A 201 21.19 -11.00 -0.99
CA ASP A 201 20.71 -12.39 -1.03
C ASP A 201 20.29 -12.83 -2.44
N ALA A 202 19.79 -11.89 -3.23
CA ALA A 202 19.47 -12.09 -4.66
C ALA A 202 20.72 -12.05 -5.59
N GLY A 203 21.91 -11.79 -5.06
CA GLY A 203 23.19 -11.82 -5.81
C GLY A 203 23.67 -10.47 -6.33
N PHE A 204 23.01 -9.35 -6.00
CA PHE A 204 23.49 -8.02 -6.36
C PHE A 204 24.73 -7.60 -5.55
N THR A 205 25.63 -6.84 -6.19
CA THR A 205 26.53 -5.96 -5.49
C THR A 205 25.81 -4.64 -5.22
N VAL A 206 25.73 -4.21 -3.95
CA VAL A 206 24.95 -3.04 -3.54
C VAL A 206 25.86 -1.93 -3.06
N ASP A 207 25.80 -0.76 -3.70
CA ASP A 207 26.29 0.50 -3.18
C ASP A 207 25.11 1.31 -2.64
N THR A 208 25.34 2.15 -1.65
CA THR A 208 24.30 2.95 -1.00
C THR A 208 24.52 4.44 -1.12
N ALA A 209 23.44 5.22 -1.11
CA ALA A 209 23.43 6.67 -0.98
C ALA A 209 22.30 7.08 -0.01
N ASP A 210 22.58 8.03 0.86
CA ASP A 210 21.68 8.42 1.95
C ASP A 210 20.70 9.54 1.55
N ASP A 211 20.84 10.09 0.34
CA ASP A 211 19.98 11.16 -0.17
C ASP A 211 20.14 11.29 -1.71
N GLY A 212 19.22 12.01 -2.35
CA GLY A 212 19.21 12.19 -3.79
C GLY A 212 20.40 12.94 -4.35
N ASP A 213 20.92 13.93 -3.62
CA ASP A 213 22.13 14.67 -3.99
C ASP A 213 23.36 13.76 -4.01
N VAL A 214 23.52 12.90 -3.01
CA VAL A 214 24.60 11.90 -2.95
C VAL A 214 24.48 10.89 -4.09
N ALA A 215 23.26 10.48 -4.45
CA ALA A 215 23.04 9.57 -5.57
C ALA A 215 23.47 10.20 -6.91
N VAL A 216 23.17 11.49 -7.13
CA VAL A 216 23.59 12.23 -8.33
C VAL A 216 25.12 12.31 -8.40
N GLU A 217 25.80 12.69 -7.31
CA GLU A 217 27.26 12.75 -7.24
C GLU A 217 27.89 11.37 -7.54
N ARG A 218 27.37 10.30 -6.90
CA ARG A 218 27.86 8.94 -7.12
C ARG A 218 27.77 8.51 -8.59
N LEU A 219 26.65 8.81 -9.24
CA LEU A 219 26.45 8.49 -10.64
C LEU A 219 27.31 9.37 -11.57
N GLN A 220 27.50 10.63 -11.24
CA GLN A 220 28.38 11.53 -12.01
C GLN A 220 29.82 11.08 -12.00
N ASP A 221 30.29 10.56 -10.86
CA ASP A 221 31.68 10.08 -10.69
C ASP A 221 31.87 8.63 -11.11
N SER A 222 30.78 7.90 -11.45
CA SER A 222 30.82 6.52 -11.83
C SER A 222 31.33 6.33 -13.26
N LYS A 223 31.92 5.15 -13.52
CA LYS A 223 32.26 4.74 -14.87
C LYS A 223 31.01 4.29 -15.64
N GLN A 224 31.09 4.42 -16.96
CA GLN A 224 30.02 3.89 -17.80
C GLN A 224 29.78 2.40 -17.53
N GLY A 225 28.53 2.03 -17.28
CA GLY A 225 28.12 0.65 -17.00
C GLY A 225 28.53 0.15 -15.61
N GLU A 226 28.94 1.03 -14.71
CA GLU A 226 29.27 0.65 -13.32
C GLU A 226 28.01 0.21 -12.54
N PHE A 227 26.89 0.87 -12.76
CA PHE A 227 25.60 0.50 -12.16
C PHE A 227 24.66 -0.01 -13.23
N ASP A 228 24.06 -1.16 -12.97
CA ASP A 228 23.02 -1.76 -13.82
C ASP A 228 21.64 -1.19 -13.49
N LEU A 229 21.45 -0.65 -12.29
CA LEU A 229 20.18 -0.20 -11.76
C LEU A 229 20.35 0.80 -10.61
N VAL A 230 19.37 1.69 -10.46
CA VAL A 230 19.19 2.54 -9.28
C VAL A 230 17.83 2.23 -8.65
N LEU A 231 17.81 1.91 -7.36
CA LEU A 231 16.61 1.90 -6.53
C LEU A 231 16.54 3.21 -5.77
N MET A 232 15.53 4.03 -6.04
CA MET A 232 15.45 5.42 -5.61
C MET A 232 14.24 5.64 -4.70
N ASP A 233 14.46 5.94 -3.44
CA ASP A 233 13.38 6.48 -2.61
C ASP A 233 12.88 7.81 -3.17
N ILE A 234 11.57 8.01 -3.12
CA ILE A 234 10.96 9.27 -3.54
C ILE A 234 11.06 10.33 -2.44
N GLN A 235 10.86 9.94 -1.18
CA GLN A 235 10.78 10.87 -0.05
C GLN A 235 12.10 10.90 0.70
N MET A 236 12.92 11.92 0.39
CA MET A 236 14.19 12.17 1.06
C MET A 236 14.33 13.65 1.43
N PRO A 237 15.06 13.99 2.53
CA PRO A 237 14.98 15.31 3.14
C PRO A 237 15.66 16.44 2.36
N LYS A 238 16.79 16.20 1.65
CA LYS A 238 17.53 17.23 0.93
C LYS A 238 17.11 17.31 -0.53
N MET A 239 17.14 16.17 -1.23
CA MET A 239 16.74 16.08 -2.64
C MET A 239 15.82 14.89 -2.83
N ASP A 240 14.57 15.14 -3.21
CA ASP A 240 13.61 14.08 -3.50
C ASP A 240 14.02 13.22 -4.72
N GLY A 241 13.52 11.97 -4.78
CA GLY A 241 13.89 11.04 -5.84
C GLY A 241 13.49 11.51 -7.24
N TYR A 242 12.43 12.32 -7.37
CA TYR A 242 12.04 12.88 -8.67
C TYR A 242 13.04 13.96 -9.14
N ALA A 243 13.49 14.81 -8.24
CA ALA A 243 14.50 15.83 -8.53
C ALA A 243 15.85 15.18 -8.89
N ALA A 244 16.28 14.20 -8.08
CA ALA A 244 17.49 13.42 -8.34
C ALA A 244 17.43 12.74 -9.71
N THR A 245 16.32 12.07 -10.04
CA THR A 245 16.14 11.43 -11.33
C THR A 245 16.25 12.41 -12.50
N ARG A 246 15.55 13.56 -12.42
CA ARG A 246 15.65 14.58 -13.48
C ARG A 246 17.09 15.04 -13.68
N GLN A 247 17.83 15.23 -12.60
CA GLN A 247 19.23 15.65 -12.67
C GLN A 247 20.12 14.55 -13.25
N ILE A 248 19.95 13.29 -12.86
CA ILE A 248 20.64 12.14 -13.45
C ILE A 248 20.40 12.07 -14.96
N ARG A 249 19.17 12.28 -15.42
CA ARG A 249 18.81 12.25 -16.86
C ARG A 249 19.47 13.36 -17.68
N THR A 250 20.04 14.40 -17.02
CA THR A 250 20.78 15.47 -17.69
C THR A 250 22.32 15.26 -17.71
N LEU A 251 22.81 14.18 -17.10
CA LEU A 251 24.24 13.89 -17.06
C LEU A 251 24.78 13.62 -18.48
N PRO A 252 26.00 14.09 -18.82
CA PRO A 252 26.54 14.03 -20.17
C PRO A 252 27.15 12.66 -20.54
N SER A 253 26.58 11.57 -20.05
CA SER A 253 27.13 10.22 -20.26
C SER A 253 26.00 9.19 -20.36
N ASP A 254 26.34 7.96 -20.76
CA ASP A 254 25.38 6.84 -20.79
C ASP A 254 24.80 6.51 -19.38
N VAL A 255 25.41 7.04 -18.32
CA VAL A 255 24.88 7.01 -16.96
C VAL A 255 23.49 7.65 -16.90
N ALA A 256 23.20 8.64 -17.76
CA ALA A 256 21.86 9.22 -17.86
C ALA A 256 20.77 8.18 -18.24
N ASN A 257 21.15 7.06 -18.82
CA ASN A 257 20.24 6.01 -19.29
C ASN A 257 20.10 4.86 -18.27
N VAL A 258 20.81 4.88 -17.13
CA VAL A 258 20.70 3.83 -16.12
C VAL A 258 19.25 3.63 -15.72
N PRO A 259 18.74 2.38 -15.67
CA PRO A 259 17.39 2.13 -15.18
C PRO A 259 17.21 2.63 -13.76
N ILE A 260 16.13 3.37 -13.52
CA ILE A 260 15.78 3.90 -12.19
C ILE A 260 14.41 3.38 -11.80
N VAL A 261 14.33 2.72 -10.66
CA VAL A 261 13.08 2.21 -10.07
C VAL A 261 12.76 3.00 -8.82
N ALA A 262 11.59 3.61 -8.80
CA ALA A 262 11.10 4.35 -7.64
C ALA A 262 10.70 3.40 -6.50
N MET A 263 11.07 3.72 -5.28
CA MET A 263 10.48 3.16 -4.06
C MET A 263 9.54 4.21 -3.47
N THR A 264 8.24 3.93 -3.41
CA THR A 264 7.21 4.89 -3.03
C THR A 264 6.33 4.37 -1.90
N ALA A 265 5.95 5.24 -0.97
CA ALA A 265 4.98 4.90 0.07
C ALA A 265 3.57 4.65 -0.50
N ASN A 266 3.24 5.20 -1.67
CA ASN A 266 1.93 5.10 -2.30
C ASN A 266 2.05 4.57 -3.73
N ALA A 267 1.19 3.62 -4.09
CA ALA A 267 1.11 3.05 -5.43
C ALA A 267 -0.02 3.67 -6.29
N PHE A 268 -0.41 4.92 -6.02
CA PHE A 268 -1.50 5.58 -6.74
C PHE A 268 -1.12 5.90 -8.20
N GLU A 269 -2.13 5.90 -9.07
CA GLU A 269 -1.95 6.19 -10.50
C GLU A 269 -1.31 7.57 -10.77
N GLU A 270 -1.56 8.54 -9.89
CA GLU A 270 -0.90 9.86 -9.95
C GLU A 270 0.60 9.78 -9.71
N ASP A 271 1.05 8.92 -8.80
CA ASP A 271 2.48 8.73 -8.50
C ASP A 271 3.18 7.95 -9.61
N LYS A 272 2.49 7.01 -10.26
CA LYS A 272 2.98 6.37 -11.50
C LYS A 272 3.24 7.39 -12.61
N GLN A 273 2.30 8.32 -12.80
CA GLN A 273 2.48 9.36 -13.83
C GLN A 273 3.63 10.32 -13.48
N LYS A 274 3.82 10.67 -12.20
CA LYS A 274 4.96 11.48 -11.75
C LYS A 274 6.29 10.74 -11.97
N THR A 275 6.33 9.45 -11.64
CA THR A 275 7.49 8.56 -11.84
C THR A 275 7.91 8.55 -13.33
N ILE A 276 6.96 8.33 -14.23
CA ILE A 276 7.23 8.33 -15.67
C ILE A 276 7.68 9.71 -16.16
N ARG A 277 7.02 10.79 -15.72
CA ARG A 277 7.39 12.17 -16.12
C ARG A 277 8.78 12.59 -15.59
N ALA A 278 9.21 12.04 -14.48
CA ALA A 278 10.56 12.26 -13.96
C ALA A 278 11.64 11.49 -14.75
N GLY A 279 11.25 10.52 -15.57
CA GLY A 279 12.15 9.68 -16.36
C GLY A 279 12.57 8.38 -15.67
N MET A 280 11.79 7.91 -14.68
CA MET A 280 12.00 6.61 -14.05
C MET A 280 11.39 5.48 -14.89
N ASN A 281 11.90 4.27 -14.74
CA ASN A 281 11.52 3.10 -15.55
C ASN A 281 10.41 2.26 -14.92
N ALA A 282 10.33 2.21 -13.60
CA ALA A 282 9.30 1.49 -12.85
C ALA A 282 9.13 2.07 -11.45
N HIS A 283 8.19 1.51 -10.68
CA HIS A 283 8.00 1.83 -9.28
C HIS A 283 7.66 0.58 -8.48
N ILE A 284 8.02 0.61 -7.20
CA ILE A 284 7.74 -0.43 -6.20
C ILE A 284 7.14 0.27 -4.98
N ALA A 285 6.03 -0.26 -4.48
CA ALA A 285 5.43 0.24 -3.24
C ALA A 285 6.21 -0.23 -2.01
N LYS A 286 6.37 0.63 -1.04
CA LYS A 286 6.83 0.29 0.31
C LYS A 286 5.62 -0.21 1.15
N PRO A 287 5.78 -1.21 2.02
CA PRO A 287 7.01 -1.93 2.34
C PRO A 287 7.47 -2.84 1.18
N ILE A 288 8.78 -2.97 1.01
CA ILE A 288 9.38 -3.73 -0.08
C ILE A 288 9.15 -5.22 0.15
N GLU A 289 8.28 -5.84 -0.65
CA GLU A 289 8.12 -7.29 -0.70
C GLU A 289 9.19 -7.90 -1.62
N ALA A 290 10.03 -8.79 -1.08
CA ALA A 290 11.14 -9.37 -1.83
C ALA A 290 10.71 -10.00 -3.17
N GLY A 291 9.60 -10.73 -3.21
CA GLY A 291 9.07 -11.35 -4.43
C GLY A 291 8.74 -10.32 -5.52
N ARG A 292 8.01 -9.26 -5.19
CA ARG A 292 7.66 -8.18 -6.12
C ARG A 292 8.87 -7.37 -6.58
N LEU A 293 9.81 -7.12 -5.66
CA LEU A 293 11.07 -6.47 -5.99
C LEU A 293 11.78 -7.28 -7.07
N MET A 294 12.02 -8.57 -6.84
CA MET A 294 12.77 -9.43 -7.77
C MET A 294 12.06 -9.59 -9.12
N GLU A 295 10.74 -9.72 -9.14
CA GLU A 295 9.94 -9.75 -10.38
C GLU A 295 10.13 -8.45 -11.20
N THR A 296 10.00 -7.29 -10.54
CA THR A 296 10.17 -5.99 -11.20
C THR A 296 11.58 -5.82 -11.74
N LEU A 297 12.60 -6.19 -10.95
CA LEU A 297 14.00 -6.06 -11.36
C LEU A 297 14.35 -7.01 -12.53
N SER A 298 13.78 -8.21 -12.54
CA SER A 298 14.00 -9.15 -13.64
C SER A 298 13.48 -8.62 -14.97
N HIS A 299 12.32 -7.96 -14.98
CA HIS A 299 11.76 -7.33 -16.18
C HIS A 299 12.56 -6.14 -16.72
N ILE A 300 13.32 -5.48 -15.85
CA ILE A 300 14.10 -4.29 -16.23
C ILE A 300 15.50 -4.66 -16.69
N LEU A 301 16.06 -5.72 -16.13
CA LEU A 301 17.45 -6.13 -16.38
C LEU A 301 17.60 -7.24 -17.43
N THR A 302 16.47 -7.73 -17.98
CA THR A 302 16.45 -8.63 -19.14
C THR A 302 16.38 -7.84 -20.41
#